data_b62b47d1f0e5e9190173e851fbe835aa
#
_entry.id   b62b47d1f0e5e9190173e851fbe835aa
#
_cell.length_a   1.000
_cell.length_b   1.000
_cell.length_c   1.000
_cell.angle_alpha   90.00
_cell.angle_beta   90.00
_cell.angle_gamma   90.00
#
_symmetry.space_group_name_H-M   'P 1'
#
loop_
_entity.id
_entity.type
_entity.pdbx_description
1 polymer ?
#
loop_
_entity_poly.entity_id
_entity_poly.type
_entity_poly.pdbx_seq_one_letter_code
_entity_poly.pdbx_strand_id
1 'polypeptide(L)'
;VILFAAMLFSPHAVFSGAEEGLLLWFQVIFPTLFPFMLISSLMLEGGGLRIIAGLFGKPLGKVFGTSQNGAFAVLCGFLCGYPMGAKVTADLIRSGRITKEEGGYLLSFCNNTSPVFIMNFIVWKTLGREDLLFPTLAILISVPILMSFLFRRQYLRGERRFSSPKGFPGTVHDRLNFSVFDRCMMNSFEGIVKVGGYIIFFSILIALLNRPGSNPVLTLILPSLEITNGILMIRQTFPMPADSYPLILGLTAFGGFCSLAQTQCMIEGTNLSVSFYFIQKLAAAGAASLLAYLYMIF
;
A
#
# COMPACT_ATOMS: atom_id res chain seq x y z
N VAL A 1 21.19 -9.24 -17.71
CA VAL A 1 21.64 -9.26 -19.11
C VAL A 1 20.44 -9.10 -20.06
N ILE A 2 19.41 -9.96 -20.01
CA ILE A 2 18.25 -9.92 -20.94
C ILE A 2 17.54 -8.57 -20.91
N LEU A 3 17.20 -8.05 -19.72
CA LEU A 3 16.55 -6.73 -19.57
C LEU A 3 17.42 -5.61 -20.13
N PHE A 4 18.72 -5.61 -19.84
CA PHE A 4 19.65 -4.61 -20.37
C PHE A 4 19.70 -4.65 -21.91
N ALA A 5 19.76 -5.84 -22.51
CA ALA A 5 19.71 -5.99 -23.97
C ALA A 5 18.37 -5.47 -24.52
N ALA A 6 17.22 -5.83 -23.89
CA ALA A 6 15.91 -5.34 -24.31
C ALA A 6 15.81 -3.80 -24.27
N MET A 7 16.41 -3.17 -23.27
CA MET A 7 16.49 -1.71 -23.16
C MET A 7 17.31 -1.09 -24.30
N LEU A 8 18.43 -1.69 -24.67
CA LEU A 8 19.25 -1.22 -25.78
C LEU A 8 18.56 -1.36 -27.15
N PHE A 9 17.79 -2.44 -27.36
CA PHE A 9 17.05 -2.67 -28.61
C PHE A 9 15.72 -1.91 -28.70
N SER A 10 15.25 -1.30 -27.61
CA SER A 10 13.97 -0.57 -27.58
C SER A 10 14.10 0.74 -26.79
N PRO A 11 15.01 1.65 -27.15
CA PRO A 11 15.27 2.87 -26.37
C PRO A 11 14.06 3.80 -26.28
N HIS A 12 13.24 3.85 -27.31
CA HIS A 12 12.01 4.64 -27.31
C HIS A 12 11.00 4.14 -26.26
N ALA A 13 10.80 2.82 -26.16
CA ALA A 13 9.90 2.26 -25.14
C ALA A 13 10.44 2.50 -23.71
N VAL A 14 11.76 2.43 -23.53
CA VAL A 14 12.40 2.75 -22.24
C VAL A 14 12.16 4.20 -21.85
N PHE A 15 12.39 5.13 -22.80
CA PHE A 15 12.22 6.56 -22.57
C PHE A 15 10.74 6.88 -22.24
N SER A 16 9.80 6.39 -23.05
CA SER A 16 8.35 6.59 -22.83
C SER A 16 7.89 6.03 -21.48
N GLY A 17 8.27 4.77 -21.16
CA GLY A 17 7.92 4.18 -19.87
C GLY A 17 8.55 4.89 -18.67
N ALA A 18 9.78 5.38 -18.81
CA ALA A 18 10.43 6.17 -17.77
C ALA A 18 9.75 7.53 -17.56
N GLU A 19 9.39 8.22 -18.65
CA GLU A 19 8.67 9.49 -18.62
C GLU A 19 7.29 9.34 -17.96
N GLU A 20 6.51 8.35 -18.38
CA GLU A 20 5.19 8.05 -17.79
C GLU A 20 5.31 7.76 -16.29
N GLY A 21 6.26 6.90 -15.89
CA GLY A 21 6.50 6.57 -14.49
C GLY A 21 6.96 7.78 -13.67
N LEU A 22 7.83 8.62 -14.22
CA LEU A 22 8.29 9.85 -13.58
C LEU A 22 7.16 10.86 -13.38
N LEU A 23 6.34 11.08 -14.41
CA LEU A 23 5.19 11.99 -14.33
C LEU A 23 4.16 11.49 -13.32
N LEU A 24 3.85 10.19 -13.32
CA LEU A 24 2.97 9.58 -12.33
C LEU A 24 3.49 9.77 -10.91
N TRP A 25 4.78 9.50 -10.68
CA TRP A 25 5.38 9.69 -9.38
C TRP A 25 5.36 11.14 -8.94
N PHE A 26 5.79 12.07 -9.79
CA PHE A 26 5.95 13.47 -9.44
C PHE A 26 4.61 14.21 -9.29
N GLN A 27 3.66 13.96 -10.18
CA GLN A 27 2.38 14.69 -10.19
C GLN A 27 1.31 14.09 -9.26
N VAL A 28 1.38 12.79 -8.98
CA VAL A 28 0.33 12.09 -8.22
C VAL A 28 0.87 11.58 -6.87
N ILE A 29 1.93 10.79 -6.91
CA ILE A 29 2.38 10.05 -5.73
C ILE A 29 3.15 10.97 -4.76
N PHE A 30 4.06 11.77 -5.26
CA PHE A 30 4.87 12.67 -4.42
C PHE A 30 4.00 13.65 -3.61
N PRO A 31 3.10 14.46 -4.21
CA PRO A 31 2.30 15.42 -3.45
C PRO A 31 1.29 14.77 -2.50
N THR A 32 0.85 13.55 -2.78
CA THR A 32 -0.11 12.86 -1.90
C THR A 32 0.58 12.10 -0.77
N LEU A 33 1.76 11.51 -1.00
CA LEU A 33 2.38 10.58 -0.05
C LEU A 33 3.43 11.26 0.83
N PHE A 34 4.25 12.16 0.26
CA PHE A 34 5.34 12.81 0.97
C PHE A 34 4.92 13.56 2.25
N PRO A 35 3.84 14.39 2.25
CA PRO A 35 3.39 15.04 3.46
C PRO A 35 3.02 14.06 4.58
N PHE A 36 2.37 12.94 4.23
CA PHE A 36 2.02 11.92 5.21
C PHE A 36 3.25 11.17 5.74
N MET A 37 4.26 10.91 4.90
CA MET A 37 5.52 10.32 5.33
C MET A 37 6.23 11.21 6.34
N LEU A 38 6.32 12.52 6.06
CA LEU A 38 6.95 13.49 6.94
C LEU A 38 6.19 13.62 8.26
N ILE A 39 4.87 13.84 8.21
CA ILE A 39 4.05 13.99 9.42
C ILE A 39 4.08 12.72 10.27
N SER A 40 3.98 11.53 9.67
CA SER A 40 4.04 10.27 10.43
C SER A 40 5.39 10.08 11.11
N SER A 41 6.49 10.42 10.45
CA SER A 41 7.84 10.38 11.03
C SER A 41 7.99 11.38 12.20
N LEU A 42 7.51 12.60 12.03
CA LEU A 42 7.49 13.62 13.10
C LEU A 42 6.62 13.19 14.29
N MET A 43 5.49 12.54 14.05
CA MET A 43 4.64 12.02 15.13
C MET A 43 5.29 10.88 15.90
N LEU A 44 6.05 10.02 15.22
CA LEU A 44 6.80 8.95 15.86
C LEU A 44 7.92 9.49 16.75
N GLU A 45 8.72 10.45 16.28
CA GLU A 45 9.84 11.00 17.01
C GLU A 45 9.42 12.07 18.03
N GLY A 46 8.47 12.94 17.68
CA GLY A 46 8.02 14.06 18.52
C GLY A 46 6.96 13.72 19.57
N GLY A 47 6.65 12.42 19.78
CA GLY A 47 5.69 11.99 20.80
C GLY A 47 4.22 12.10 20.42
N GLY A 48 3.88 12.56 19.22
CA GLY A 48 2.51 12.64 18.70
C GLY A 48 1.79 11.28 18.66
N LEU A 49 2.56 10.18 18.57
CA LEU A 49 2.03 8.83 18.68
C LEU A 49 1.21 8.63 19.97
N ARG A 50 1.63 9.24 21.11
CA ARG A 50 0.90 9.13 22.38
C ARG A 50 -0.51 9.72 22.29
N ILE A 51 -0.70 10.81 21.55
CA ILE A 51 -2.00 11.45 21.35
C ILE A 51 -2.91 10.52 20.54
N ILE A 52 -2.41 9.98 19.43
CA ILE A 52 -3.18 9.04 18.59
C ILE A 52 -3.48 7.75 19.33
N ALA A 53 -2.50 7.19 20.04
CA ALA A 53 -2.69 5.98 20.85
C ALA A 53 -3.69 6.22 21.99
N GLY A 54 -3.74 7.43 22.55
CA GLY A 54 -4.73 7.83 23.57
C GLY A 54 -6.16 7.90 23.01
N LEU A 55 -6.33 8.53 21.84
CA LEU A 55 -7.63 8.74 21.22
C LEU A 55 -8.17 7.46 20.55
N PHE A 56 -7.37 6.83 19.73
CA PHE A 56 -7.79 5.73 18.84
C PHE A 56 -7.32 4.35 19.29
N GLY A 57 -6.33 4.28 20.18
CA GLY A 57 -5.72 3.00 20.59
C GLY A 57 -6.71 2.05 21.28
N LYS A 58 -7.59 2.57 22.14
CA LYS A 58 -8.61 1.72 22.80
C LYS A 58 -9.67 1.20 21.83
N PRO A 59 -10.36 2.03 21.01
CA PRO A 59 -11.38 1.54 20.08
C PRO A 59 -10.79 0.62 19.00
N LEU A 60 -9.70 1.00 18.35
CA LEU A 60 -9.07 0.17 17.32
C LEU A 60 -8.46 -1.11 17.89
N GLY A 61 -7.87 -1.05 19.10
CA GLY A 61 -7.38 -2.23 19.79
C GLY A 61 -8.49 -3.23 20.16
N LYS A 62 -9.73 -2.77 20.44
CA LYS A 62 -10.89 -3.66 20.63
C LYS A 62 -11.32 -4.33 19.33
N VAL A 63 -11.39 -3.56 18.24
CA VAL A 63 -11.86 -4.05 16.93
C VAL A 63 -10.81 -5.00 16.33
N PHE A 64 -9.58 -4.55 16.19
CA PHE A 64 -8.53 -5.28 15.48
C PHE A 64 -7.66 -6.18 16.38
N GLY A 65 -7.73 -6.02 17.69
CA GLY A 65 -6.86 -6.78 18.62
C GLY A 65 -5.43 -6.27 18.65
N THR A 66 -5.14 -5.06 18.17
CA THR A 66 -3.82 -4.44 18.16
C THR A 66 -3.48 -3.81 19.51
N SER A 67 -2.21 -3.56 19.77
CA SER A 67 -1.76 -2.70 20.86
C SER A 67 -2.18 -1.24 20.62
N GLN A 68 -2.01 -0.39 21.62
CA GLN A 68 -2.29 1.04 21.46
C GLN A 68 -1.36 1.70 20.42
N ASN A 69 -0.11 1.26 20.32
CA ASN A 69 0.84 1.76 19.32
C ASN A 69 0.50 1.23 17.93
N GLY A 70 0.06 -0.02 17.80
CA GLY A 70 -0.38 -0.61 16.52
C GLY A 70 -1.58 0.10 15.91
N ALA A 71 -2.43 0.75 16.72
CA ALA A 71 -3.54 1.56 16.23
C ALA A 71 -3.09 2.70 15.29
N PHE A 72 -1.88 3.24 15.48
CA PHE A 72 -1.32 4.25 14.57
C PHE A 72 -1.04 3.68 13.18
N ALA A 73 -0.50 2.47 13.10
CA ALA A 73 -0.29 1.79 11.80
C ALA A 73 -1.62 1.50 11.11
N VAL A 74 -2.67 1.14 11.87
CA VAL A 74 -4.03 0.97 11.30
C VAL A 74 -4.51 2.27 10.65
N LEU A 75 -4.46 3.40 11.37
CA LEU A 75 -4.88 4.70 10.84
C LEU A 75 -4.09 5.09 9.59
N CYS A 76 -2.76 5.04 9.66
CA CYS A 76 -1.92 5.40 8.52
C CYS A 76 -2.15 4.48 7.32
N GLY A 77 -2.32 3.18 7.56
CA GLY A 77 -2.52 2.20 6.50
C GLY A 77 -3.86 2.33 5.76
N PHE A 78 -4.91 2.78 6.45
CA PHE A 78 -6.21 3.01 5.82
C PHE A 78 -6.35 4.39 5.18
N LEU A 79 -5.63 5.41 5.68
CA LEU A 79 -5.79 6.79 5.21
C LEU A 79 -4.75 7.20 4.15
N CYS A 80 -3.50 6.77 4.32
CA CYS A 80 -2.40 7.31 3.52
C CYS A 80 -2.09 6.49 2.25
N GLY A 81 -2.46 5.20 2.23
CA GLY A 81 -2.19 4.33 1.07
C GLY A 81 -0.82 3.64 1.10
N TYR A 82 -0.54 2.85 0.04
CA TYR A 82 0.76 2.19 -0.14
C TYR A 82 1.89 3.22 -0.26
N PRO A 83 3.08 2.95 0.28
CA PRO A 83 3.45 1.86 1.18
C PRO A 83 3.42 2.29 2.67
N MET A 84 2.59 3.28 3.05
CA MET A 84 2.63 3.89 4.38
C MET A 84 2.29 2.92 5.51
N GLY A 85 1.33 2.01 5.28
CA GLY A 85 1.03 0.96 6.26
C GLY A 85 2.26 0.12 6.59
N ALA A 86 3.01 -0.30 5.58
CA ALA A 86 4.25 -1.05 5.74
C ALA A 86 5.35 -0.22 6.42
N LYS A 87 5.54 1.04 5.98
CA LYS A 87 6.54 1.95 6.55
C LYS A 87 6.32 2.18 8.03
N VAL A 88 5.12 2.60 8.41
CA VAL A 88 4.78 2.89 9.82
C VAL A 88 4.89 1.62 10.68
N THR A 89 4.44 0.47 10.18
CA THR A 89 4.60 -0.81 10.86
C THR A 89 6.07 -1.14 11.11
N ALA A 90 6.92 -0.97 10.09
CA ALA A 90 8.36 -1.20 10.20
C ALA A 90 9.02 -0.23 11.19
N ASP A 91 8.68 1.04 11.17
CA ASP A 91 9.21 2.06 12.07
C ASP A 91 8.81 1.78 13.54
N LEU A 92 7.58 1.29 13.78
CA LEU A 92 7.13 0.85 15.10
C LEU A 92 7.88 -0.39 15.61
N ILE A 93 8.22 -1.34 14.72
CA ILE A 93 9.06 -2.51 15.06
C ILE A 93 10.49 -2.04 15.38
N ARG A 94 11.12 -1.26 14.51
CA ARG A 94 12.49 -0.76 14.67
C ARG A 94 12.65 0.06 15.95
N SER A 95 11.63 0.86 16.30
CA SER A 95 11.59 1.61 17.55
C SER A 95 11.14 0.78 18.76
N GLY A 96 10.90 -0.53 18.59
CA GLY A 96 10.48 -1.46 19.63
C GLY A 96 9.12 -1.16 20.27
N ARG A 97 8.28 -0.39 19.63
CA ARG A 97 6.96 0.00 20.14
C ARG A 97 5.90 -1.07 19.94
N ILE A 98 6.12 -1.97 18.98
CA ILE A 98 5.32 -3.17 18.76
C ILE A 98 6.23 -4.39 18.57
N THR A 99 5.66 -5.59 18.76
CA THR A 99 6.37 -6.84 18.49
C THR A 99 6.40 -7.16 16.99
N LYS A 100 7.29 -8.07 16.60
CA LYS A 100 7.36 -8.57 15.22
C LYS A 100 6.06 -9.27 14.81
N GLU A 101 5.46 -10.04 15.71
CA GLU A 101 4.19 -10.75 15.49
C GLU A 101 3.07 -9.77 15.23
N GLU A 102 2.97 -8.71 16.04
CA GLU A 102 2.02 -7.64 15.80
C GLU A 102 2.26 -6.93 14.47
N GLY A 103 3.53 -6.67 14.14
CA GLY A 103 3.91 -6.08 12.87
C GLY A 103 3.51 -6.94 11.67
N GLY A 104 3.71 -8.26 11.74
CA GLY A 104 3.25 -9.20 10.72
C GLY A 104 1.74 -9.19 10.56
N TYR A 105 1.01 -9.14 11.66
CA TYR A 105 -0.45 -9.02 11.66
C TYR A 105 -0.91 -7.69 11.04
N LEU A 106 -0.33 -6.56 11.46
CA LEU A 106 -0.66 -5.25 10.90
C LEU A 106 -0.41 -5.19 9.39
N LEU A 107 0.74 -5.72 8.94
CA LEU A 107 1.08 -5.76 7.52
C LEU A 107 0.04 -6.53 6.70
N SER A 108 -0.60 -7.55 7.28
CA SER A 108 -1.59 -8.39 6.59
C SER A 108 -2.84 -7.63 6.14
N PHE A 109 -3.17 -6.49 6.77
CA PHE A 109 -4.40 -5.76 6.47
C PHE A 109 -4.28 -4.21 6.46
N CYS A 110 -3.16 -3.64 6.93
CA CYS A 110 -3.00 -2.17 7.02
C CYS A 110 -2.26 -1.54 5.84
N ASN A 111 -1.85 -2.30 4.84
CA ASN A 111 -1.13 -1.75 3.69
C ASN A 111 -2.02 -1.78 2.45
N ASN A 112 -2.84 -0.74 2.28
CA ASN A 112 -3.90 -0.67 1.27
C ASN A 112 -3.80 0.58 0.42
N THR A 113 -4.66 0.70 -0.59
CA THR A 113 -4.81 1.90 -1.41
C THR A 113 -5.52 3.00 -0.62
N SER A 114 -5.11 4.25 -0.77
CA SER A 114 -5.74 5.37 -0.05
C SER A 114 -7.14 5.68 -0.58
N PRO A 115 -8.07 6.14 0.28
CA PRO A 115 -9.40 6.58 -0.15
C PRO A 115 -9.35 7.68 -1.22
N VAL A 116 -8.37 8.58 -1.12
CA VAL A 116 -8.18 9.67 -2.11
C VAL A 116 -7.86 9.13 -3.49
N PHE A 117 -6.97 8.11 -3.59
CA PHE A 117 -6.67 7.45 -4.86
C PHE A 117 -7.90 6.69 -5.39
N ILE A 118 -8.65 6.01 -4.52
CA ILE A 118 -9.87 5.29 -4.92
C ILE A 118 -10.87 6.26 -5.53
N MET A 119 -11.16 7.37 -4.87
CA MET A 119 -12.12 8.37 -5.35
C MET A 119 -11.65 9.02 -6.65
N ASN A 120 -10.46 9.63 -6.63
CA ASN A 120 -9.99 10.46 -7.74
C ASN A 120 -9.58 9.64 -8.96
N PHE A 121 -8.78 8.59 -8.75
CA PHE A 121 -8.20 7.85 -9.86
C PHE A 121 -9.10 6.72 -10.35
N ILE A 122 -9.62 5.89 -9.44
CA ILE A 122 -10.42 4.72 -9.84
C ILE A 122 -11.82 5.17 -10.26
N VAL A 123 -12.55 5.84 -9.36
CA VAL A 123 -13.98 6.12 -9.60
C VAL A 123 -14.16 7.25 -10.60
N TRP A 124 -13.59 8.43 -10.35
CA TRP A 124 -13.86 9.60 -11.19
C TRP A 124 -13.08 9.57 -12.51
N LYS A 125 -11.77 9.33 -12.47
CA LYS A 125 -10.94 9.41 -13.68
C LYS A 125 -11.08 8.18 -14.58
N THR A 126 -11.09 6.96 -14.01
CA THR A 126 -11.03 5.72 -14.80
C THR A 126 -12.40 5.13 -15.10
N LEU A 127 -13.25 4.99 -14.09
CA LEU A 127 -14.60 4.44 -14.30
C LEU A 127 -15.57 5.47 -14.86
N GLY A 128 -15.42 6.76 -14.48
CA GLY A 128 -16.33 7.83 -14.87
C GLY A 128 -17.77 7.63 -14.34
N ARG A 129 -17.93 6.94 -13.19
CA ARG A 129 -19.18 6.48 -12.62
C ARG A 129 -19.27 6.87 -11.14
N GLU A 130 -19.90 8.01 -10.85
CA GLU A 130 -20.05 8.51 -9.47
C GLU A 130 -20.91 7.60 -8.59
N ASP A 131 -21.87 6.90 -9.17
CA ASP A 131 -22.72 5.92 -8.49
C ASP A 131 -21.93 4.74 -7.90
N LEU A 132 -20.74 4.44 -8.45
CA LEU A 132 -19.84 3.41 -7.93
C LEU A 132 -18.97 3.88 -6.77
N LEU A 133 -19.04 5.16 -6.36
CA LEU A 133 -18.16 5.69 -5.28
C LEU A 133 -18.34 4.95 -3.95
N PHE A 134 -19.57 4.90 -3.46
CA PHE A 134 -19.85 4.23 -2.18
C PHE A 134 -19.59 2.73 -2.21
N PRO A 135 -20.03 1.96 -3.23
CA PRO A 135 -19.71 0.53 -3.32
C PRO A 135 -18.22 0.27 -3.38
N THR A 136 -17.47 1.04 -4.17
CA THR A 136 -16.01 0.89 -4.29
C THR A 136 -15.30 1.11 -2.95
N LEU A 137 -15.62 2.21 -2.26
CA LEU A 137 -15.07 2.49 -0.93
C LEU A 137 -15.48 1.42 0.08
N ALA A 138 -16.76 1.01 0.08
CA ALA A 138 -17.27 -0.01 0.99
C ALA A 138 -16.53 -1.35 0.80
N ILE A 139 -16.34 -1.81 -0.43
CA ILE A 139 -15.63 -3.06 -0.73
C ILE A 139 -14.15 -2.94 -0.32
N LEU A 140 -13.45 -1.90 -0.79
CA LEU A 140 -12.00 -1.78 -0.56
C LEU A 140 -11.62 -1.43 0.88
N ILE A 141 -12.55 -0.94 1.71
CA ILE A 141 -12.36 -0.75 3.15
C ILE A 141 -12.78 -2.02 3.93
N SER A 142 -13.90 -2.65 3.55
CA SER A 142 -14.39 -3.83 4.28
C SER A 142 -13.50 -5.06 4.09
N VAL A 143 -12.93 -5.25 2.90
CA VAL A 143 -12.05 -6.40 2.63
C VAL A 143 -10.85 -6.46 3.58
N PRO A 144 -10.02 -5.42 3.77
CA PRO A 144 -8.94 -5.43 4.76
C PRO A 144 -9.45 -5.69 6.19
N ILE A 145 -10.61 -5.15 6.56
CA ILE A 145 -11.22 -5.39 7.87
C ILE A 145 -11.56 -6.88 8.02
N LEU A 146 -12.20 -7.50 7.03
CA LEU A 146 -12.52 -8.94 7.02
C LEU A 146 -11.24 -9.78 7.09
N MET A 147 -10.22 -9.42 6.29
CA MET A 147 -8.91 -10.09 6.33
C MET A 147 -8.25 -9.98 7.70
N SER A 148 -8.41 -8.86 8.41
CA SER A 148 -7.88 -8.73 9.78
C SER A 148 -8.46 -9.77 10.73
N PHE A 149 -9.79 -10.02 10.66
CA PHE A 149 -10.44 -11.05 11.48
C PHE A 149 -10.00 -12.46 11.09
N LEU A 150 -9.81 -12.72 9.79
CA LEU A 150 -9.36 -14.01 9.28
C LEU A 150 -7.95 -14.33 9.76
N PHE A 151 -7.01 -13.38 9.58
CA PHE A 151 -5.60 -13.58 9.94
C PHE A 151 -5.33 -13.41 11.44
N ARG A 152 -6.21 -12.76 12.19
CA ARG A 152 -6.05 -12.52 13.62
C ARG A 152 -5.73 -13.80 14.41
N ARG A 153 -6.44 -14.90 14.13
CA ARG A 153 -6.24 -16.18 14.82
C ARG A 153 -4.83 -16.73 14.64
N GLN A 154 -4.23 -16.50 13.48
CA GLN A 154 -2.90 -17.01 13.13
C GLN A 154 -1.80 -16.28 13.90
N TYR A 155 -1.95 -14.97 14.13
CA TYR A 155 -0.94 -14.16 14.77
C TYR A 155 -1.10 -14.06 16.28
N LEU A 156 -2.31 -14.02 16.81
CA LEU A 156 -2.58 -13.86 18.25
C LEU A 156 -2.43 -15.15 19.07
N ARG A 157 -2.34 -16.33 18.43
CA ARG A 157 -2.10 -17.63 19.10
C ARG A 157 -2.95 -17.87 20.34
N GLY A 158 -4.23 -17.45 20.33
CA GLY A 158 -5.16 -17.61 21.45
C GLY A 158 -5.30 -16.41 22.38
N GLU A 159 -4.46 -15.40 22.27
CA GLU A 159 -4.67 -14.14 23.01
C GLU A 159 -5.78 -13.30 22.37
N ARG A 160 -6.42 -12.44 23.17
CA ARG A 160 -7.48 -11.57 22.65
C ARG A 160 -6.96 -10.35 21.90
N ARG A 161 -5.75 -9.89 22.25
CA ARG A 161 -5.10 -8.70 21.66
C ARG A 161 -3.60 -8.68 21.94
N PHE A 162 -2.87 -7.97 21.12
CA PHE A 162 -1.48 -7.65 21.38
C PHE A 162 -1.35 -6.66 22.55
N SER A 163 -0.31 -6.83 23.35
CA SER A 163 0.09 -5.91 24.41
C SER A 163 1.31 -5.12 23.98
N SER A 164 1.37 -3.84 24.32
CA SER A 164 2.60 -3.07 24.10
C SER A 164 3.76 -3.72 24.86
N PRO A 165 4.96 -3.78 24.27
CA PRO A 165 6.13 -4.33 24.95
C PRO A 165 6.37 -3.67 26.31
N LYS A 166 6.59 -4.49 27.37
CA LYS A 166 6.91 -3.99 28.71
C LYS A 166 8.37 -3.55 28.73
N GLY A 167 8.65 -2.40 29.34
CA GLY A 167 10.02 -1.98 29.65
C GLY A 167 10.72 -1.14 28.60
N PHE A 168 10.00 -0.64 27.58
CA PHE A 168 10.58 0.42 26.77
C PHE A 168 10.73 1.68 27.64
N PRO A 169 11.98 2.17 27.85
CA PRO A 169 12.17 3.49 28.41
C PRO A 169 11.33 4.41 27.53
N GLY A 170 10.42 5.16 28.16
CA GLY A 170 9.72 6.22 27.44
C GLY A 170 10.81 6.94 26.67
N THR A 171 10.80 6.82 25.35
CA THR A 171 11.79 7.45 24.51
C THR A 171 11.96 8.84 25.05
N VAL A 172 13.21 9.22 25.37
CA VAL A 172 13.55 10.60 25.60
C VAL A 172 12.91 11.32 24.44
N HIS A 173 11.80 12.03 24.72
CA HIS A 173 11.18 12.85 23.72
C HIS A 173 12.21 13.90 23.41
N ASP A 174 12.98 13.71 22.37
CA ASP A 174 13.70 14.80 21.79
C ASP A 174 12.61 15.85 21.52
N ARG A 175 12.67 16.95 22.26
CA ARG A 175 11.79 18.09 21.96
C ARG A 175 11.95 18.34 20.48
N LEU A 176 10.82 18.43 19.76
CA LEU A 176 10.84 18.78 18.35
C LEU A 176 11.77 19.97 18.18
N ASN A 177 12.96 19.71 17.69
CA ASN A 177 13.95 20.70 17.33
C ASN A 177 14.25 20.60 15.83
N PHE A 178 14.99 21.57 15.32
CA PHE A 178 15.28 21.61 13.89
C PHE A 178 16.03 20.33 13.41
N SER A 179 16.90 19.76 14.22
CA SER A 179 17.63 18.53 13.88
C SER A 179 16.72 17.31 13.75
N VAL A 180 15.70 17.17 14.61
CA VAL A 180 14.67 16.10 14.47
C VAL A 180 13.85 16.32 13.23
N PHE A 181 13.44 17.57 12.96
CA PHE A 181 12.69 17.90 11.75
C PHE A 181 13.48 17.55 10.48
N ASP A 182 14.74 17.98 10.41
CA ASP A 182 15.62 17.73 9.26
C ASP A 182 15.84 16.22 9.04
N ARG A 183 16.07 15.45 10.09
CA ARG A 183 16.18 13.99 10.01
C ARG A 183 14.89 13.34 9.50
N CYS A 184 13.73 13.76 10.00
CA CYS A 184 12.44 13.26 9.52
C CYS A 184 12.19 13.62 8.05
N MET A 185 12.59 14.83 7.65
CA MET A 185 12.53 15.32 6.28
C MET A 185 13.37 14.42 5.36
N MET A 186 14.64 14.20 5.70
CA MET A 186 15.56 13.37 4.91
C MET A 186 15.10 11.92 4.81
N ASN A 187 14.65 11.32 5.91
CA ASN A 187 14.10 9.97 5.90
C ASN A 187 12.84 9.85 5.02
N SER A 188 12.04 10.91 4.97
CA SER A 188 10.84 10.95 4.12
C SER A 188 11.19 11.12 2.66
N PHE A 189 12.20 11.94 2.34
CA PHE A 189 12.73 12.06 0.97
C PHE A 189 13.33 10.75 0.48
N GLU A 190 14.16 10.09 1.29
CA GLU A 190 14.71 8.78 0.93
C GLU A 190 13.60 7.77 0.62
N GLY A 191 12.58 7.71 1.46
CA GLY A 191 11.44 6.82 1.26
C GLY A 191 10.68 7.11 -0.04
N ILE A 192 10.33 8.38 -0.30
CA ILE A 192 9.53 8.74 -1.47
C ILE A 192 10.32 8.59 -2.78
N VAL A 193 11.63 8.83 -2.77
CA VAL A 193 12.51 8.60 -3.94
C VAL A 193 12.60 7.10 -4.26
N LYS A 194 12.73 6.24 -3.26
CA LYS A 194 12.68 4.77 -3.46
C LYS A 194 11.35 4.34 -4.09
N VAL A 195 10.23 4.86 -3.61
CA VAL A 195 8.90 4.60 -4.21
C VAL A 195 8.87 5.02 -5.69
N GLY A 196 9.38 6.21 -6.00
CA GLY A 196 9.49 6.73 -7.38
C GLY A 196 10.33 5.83 -8.28
N GLY A 197 11.48 5.39 -7.79
CA GLY A 197 12.36 4.46 -8.52
C GLY A 197 11.66 3.15 -8.90
N TYR A 198 10.88 2.56 -7.98
CA TYR A 198 10.07 1.39 -8.31
C TYR A 198 9.00 1.68 -9.36
N ILE A 199 8.27 2.78 -9.24
CA ILE A 199 7.23 3.14 -10.21
C ILE A 199 7.83 3.30 -11.61
N ILE A 200 8.92 4.06 -11.75
CA ILE A 200 9.62 4.26 -13.03
C ILE A 200 10.10 2.91 -13.58
N PHE A 201 10.72 2.08 -12.76
CA PHE A 201 11.22 0.77 -13.19
C PHE A 201 10.09 -0.14 -13.71
N PHE A 202 8.98 -0.26 -12.97
CA PHE A 202 7.84 -1.09 -13.40
C PHE A 202 7.12 -0.50 -14.62
N SER A 203 7.06 0.82 -14.78
CA SER A 203 6.53 1.46 -15.99
C SER A 203 7.39 1.16 -17.22
N ILE A 204 8.72 1.16 -17.08
CA ILE A 204 9.64 0.73 -18.16
C ILE A 204 9.38 -0.75 -18.51
N LEU A 205 9.22 -1.63 -17.53
CA LEU A 205 8.92 -3.04 -17.78
C LEU A 205 7.62 -3.21 -18.56
N ILE A 206 6.57 -2.49 -18.19
CA ILE A 206 5.29 -2.51 -18.90
C ILE A 206 5.50 -2.04 -20.34
N ALA A 207 6.17 -0.92 -20.57
CA ALA A 207 6.42 -0.37 -21.90
C ALA A 207 7.24 -1.33 -22.79
N LEU A 208 8.21 -2.05 -22.23
CA LEU A 208 9.00 -3.03 -22.95
C LEU A 208 8.22 -4.30 -23.32
N LEU A 209 7.29 -4.72 -22.48
CA LEU A 209 6.53 -5.95 -22.62
C LEU A 209 5.21 -5.76 -23.39
N ASN A 210 4.62 -4.56 -23.32
CA ASN A 210 3.37 -4.21 -23.98
C ASN A 210 3.59 -3.90 -25.48
N ARG A 211 3.83 -4.93 -26.29
CA ARG A 211 4.04 -4.80 -27.72
C ARG A 211 2.79 -5.23 -28.50
N PRO A 212 2.52 -4.60 -29.68
CA PRO A 212 1.49 -5.08 -30.60
C PRO A 212 1.72 -6.57 -30.94
N GLY A 213 0.69 -7.39 -30.78
CA GLY A 213 0.80 -8.84 -31.01
C GLY A 213 1.39 -9.65 -29.85
N SER A 214 1.49 -9.08 -28.65
CA SER A 214 1.90 -9.81 -27.45
C SER A 214 0.96 -10.97 -27.14
N ASN A 215 1.51 -12.02 -26.50
CA ASN A 215 0.77 -13.20 -26.10
C ASN A 215 -0.43 -12.80 -25.18
N PRO A 216 -1.65 -13.35 -25.40
CA PRO A 216 -2.82 -13.09 -24.55
C PRO A 216 -2.57 -13.27 -23.04
N VAL A 217 -1.73 -14.24 -22.66
CA VAL A 217 -1.33 -14.47 -21.27
C VAL A 217 -0.57 -13.27 -20.72
N LEU A 218 0.30 -12.66 -21.52
CA LEU A 218 1.05 -11.46 -21.09
C LEU A 218 0.13 -10.27 -20.87
N THR A 219 -0.88 -10.09 -21.73
CA THR A 219 -1.89 -9.05 -21.58
C THR A 219 -2.67 -9.14 -20.26
N LEU A 220 -2.86 -10.35 -19.74
CA LEU A 220 -3.51 -10.58 -18.44
C LEU A 220 -2.58 -10.32 -17.24
N ILE A 221 -1.27 -10.56 -17.42
CA ILE A 221 -0.28 -10.42 -16.33
C ILE A 221 0.24 -8.96 -16.22
N LEU A 222 0.41 -8.27 -17.35
CA LEU A 222 0.95 -6.91 -17.37
C LEU A 222 0.25 -5.93 -16.41
N PRO A 223 -1.08 -5.92 -16.30
CA PRO A 223 -1.77 -5.05 -15.34
C PRO A 223 -1.33 -5.25 -13.89
N SER A 224 -0.86 -6.44 -13.53
CA SER A 224 -0.42 -6.75 -12.16
C SER A 224 0.95 -6.15 -11.81
N LEU A 225 1.71 -5.67 -12.78
CA LEU A 225 3.05 -5.12 -12.54
C LEU A 225 2.99 -3.79 -11.77
N GLU A 226 2.14 -2.85 -12.20
CA GLU A 226 1.97 -1.56 -11.57
C GLU A 226 0.48 -1.17 -11.58
N ILE A 227 -0.05 -0.81 -10.43
CA ILE A 227 -1.49 -0.65 -10.19
C ILE A 227 -2.13 0.41 -11.10
N THR A 228 -1.50 1.56 -11.30
CA THR A 228 -2.08 2.68 -12.04
C THR A 228 -2.21 2.37 -13.52
N ASN A 229 -1.11 1.94 -14.14
CA ASN A 229 -1.09 1.50 -15.53
C ASN A 229 -1.98 0.26 -15.71
N GLY A 230 -1.96 -0.66 -14.76
CA GLY A 230 -2.77 -1.87 -14.78
C GLY A 230 -4.28 -1.59 -14.80
N ILE A 231 -4.75 -0.65 -13.98
CA ILE A 231 -6.15 -0.22 -13.97
C ILE A 231 -6.56 0.37 -15.33
N LEU A 232 -5.72 1.21 -15.93
CA LEU A 232 -5.98 1.77 -17.26
C LEU A 232 -6.00 0.69 -18.34
N MET A 233 -5.07 -0.26 -18.31
CA MET A 233 -5.02 -1.40 -19.24
C MET A 233 -6.26 -2.28 -19.14
N ILE A 234 -6.70 -2.62 -17.91
CA ILE A 234 -7.93 -3.39 -17.70
C ILE A 234 -9.13 -2.64 -18.30
N ARG A 235 -9.25 -1.34 -18.06
CA ARG A 235 -10.35 -0.54 -18.57
C ARG A 235 -10.37 -0.44 -20.08
N GLN A 236 -9.20 -0.38 -20.73
CA GLN A 236 -9.08 -0.38 -22.19
C GLN A 236 -9.43 -1.76 -22.79
N THR A 237 -8.99 -2.85 -22.14
CA THR A 237 -9.25 -4.21 -22.62
C THR A 237 -10.71 -4.63 -22.41
N PHE A 238 -11.30 -4.23 -21.28
CA PHE A 238 -12.68 -4.55 -20.89
C PHE A 238 -13.50 -3.26 -20.73
N PRO A 239 -14.04 -2.70 -21.84
CA PRO A 239 -14.77 -1.43 -21.77
C PRO A 239 -16.07 -1.48 -20.98
N MET A 240 -16.69 -2.66 -20.83
CA MET A 240 -17.92 -2.81 -20.06
C MET A 240 -17.62 -2.77 -18.56
N PRO A 241 -18.33 -1.93 -17.76
CA PRO A 241 -18.12 -1.86 -16.32
C PRO A 241 -18.31 -3.19 -15.60
N ALA A 242 -19.26 -4.03 -16.04
CA ALA A 242 -19.52 -5.34 -15.44
C ALA A 242 -18.29 -6.25 -15.46
N ASP A 243 -17.46 -6.16 -16.51
CA ASP A 243 -16.26 -7.01 -16.66
C ASP A 243 -15.04 -6.37 -16.00
N SER A 244 -14.85 -5.04 -16.21
CA SER A 244 -13.65 -4.35 -15.72
C SER A 244 -13.68 -4.07 -14.21
N TYR A 245 -14.84 -3.80 -13.62
CA TYR A 245 -14.96 -3.38 -12.23
C TYR A 245 -14.44 -4.43 -11.23
N PRO A 246 -14.80 -5.72 -11.33
CA PRO A 246 -14.26 -6.76 -10.45
C PRO A 246 -12.74 -6.90 -10.58
N LEU A 247 -12.20 -6.82 -11.79
CA LEU A 247 -10.77 -6.91 -12.06
C LEU A 247 -10.00 -5.72 -11.50
N ILE A 248 -10.54 -4.51 -11.66
CA ILE A 248 -9.98 -3.26 -11.12
C ILE A 248 -9.94 -3.32 -9.58
N LEU A 249 -11.04 -3.74 -8.92
CA LEU A 249 -11.05 -3.82 -7.46
C LEU A 249 -10.13 -4.92 -6.94
N GLY A 250 -10.07 -6.07 -7.62
CA GLY A 250 -9.13 -7.13 -7.31
C GLY A 250 -7.67 -6.65 -7.41
N LEU A 251 -7.30 -5.99 -8.52
CA LEU A 251 -5.98 -5.41 -8.70
C LEU A 251 -5.69 -4.33 -7.66
N THR A 252 -6.66 -3.49 -7.33
CA THR A 252 -6.53 -2.44 -6.32
C THR A 252 -6.26 -3.03 -4.93
N ALA A 253 -6.96 -4.09 -4.56
CA ALA A 253 -6.75 -4.79 -3.29
C ALA A 253 -5.40 -5.52 -3.26
N PHE A 254 -4.92 -6.05 -4.39
CA PHE A 254 -3.59 -6.62 -4.53
C PHE A 254 -2.49 -5.57 -4.41
N GLY A 255 -2.62 -4.47 -5.14
CA GLY A 255 -1.65 -3.36 -5.20
C GLY A 255 -0.59 -3.49 -6.29
N GLY A 256 -0.48 -4.65 -6.96
CA GLY A 256 0.53 -4.93 -7.99
C GLY A 256 1.91 -5.31 -7.44
N PHE A 257 2.77 -5.85 -8.32
CA PHE A 257 4.15 -6.22 -7.96
C PHE A 257 5.01 -5.03 -7.58
N CYS A 258 4.74 -3.85 -8.15
CA CYS A 258 5.41 -2.60 -7.78
C CYS A 258 5.20 -2.31 -6.28
N SER A 259 3.97 -2.42 -5.75
CA SER A 259 3.69 -2.19 -4.33
C SER A 259 4.30 -3.26 -3.42
N LEU A 260 4.44 -4.51 -3.91
CA LEU A 260 5.17 -5.56 -3.19
C LEU A 260 6.65 -5.21 -3.04
N ALA A 261 7.29 -4.74 -4.12
CA ALA A 261 8.69 -4.32 -4.10
C ALA A 261 8.88 -3.10 -3.17
N GLN A 262 7.98 -2.12 -3.21
CA GLN A 262 7.95 -0.99 -2.28
C GLN A 262 7.80 -1.47 -0.83
N THR A 263 6.88 -2.41 -0.57
CA THR A 263 6.65 -2.99 0.76
C THR A 263 7.90 -3.69 1.27
N GLN A 264 8.56 -4.52 0.42
CA GLN A 264 9.82 -5.18 0.76
C GLN A 264 10.88 -4.18 1.20
N CYS A 265 11.04 -3.08 0.46
CA CYS A 265 11.98 -2.02 0.80
C CYS A 265 11.65 -1.36 2.14
N MET A 266 10.37 -1.10 2.43
CA MET A 266 9.95 -0.44 3.68
C MET A 266 10.15 -1.32 4.91
N ILE A 267 9.94 -2.64 4.79
CA ILE A 267 10.07 -3.58 5.91
C ILE A 267 11.48 -4.19 6.06
N GLU A 268 12.44 -3.75 5.25
CA GLU A 268 13.82 -4.22 5.34
C GLU A 268 14.35 -4.09 6.77
N GLY A 269 15.08 -5.10 7.25
CA GLY A 269 15.63 -5.13 8.63
C GLY A 269 14.60 -5.45 9.74
N THR A 270 13.32 -5.67 9.43
CA THR A 270 12.31 -6.07 10.43
C THR A 270 12.09 -7.57 10.54
N ASN A 271 12.69 -8.36 9.63
CA ASN A 271 12.47 -9.79 9.50
C ASN A 271 10.99 -10.19 9.26
N LEU A 272 10.18 -9.29 8.69
CA LEU A 272 8.84 -9.62 8.20
C LEU A 272 8.93 -10.34 6.85
N SER A 273 8.00 -11.28 6.60
CA SER A 273 7.98 -12.09 5.37
C SER A 273 7.12 -11.45 4.29
N VAL A 274 7.74 -11.04 3.17
CA VAL A 274 7.02 -10.54 1.98
C VAL A 274 6.26 -11.66 1.27
N SER A 275 6.79 -12.89 1.27
CA SER A 275 6.07 -14.02 0.65
C SER A 275 4.74 -14.28 1.35
N PHE A 276 4.72 -14.15 2.68
CA PHE A 276 3.48 -14.30 3.45
C PHE A 276 2.51 -13.16 3.18
N TYR A 277 3.03 -11.93 3.15
CA TYR A 277 2.27 -10.74 2.74
C TYR A 277 1.68 -10.88 1.34
N PHE A 278 2.44 -11.40 0.38
CA PHE A 278 1.97 -11.66 -1.00
C PHE A 278 0.73 -12.56 -1.02
N ILE A 279 0.78 -13.69 -0.30
CA ILE A 279 -0.37 -14.63 -0.22
C ILE A 279 -1.60 -13.93 0.39
N GLN A 280 -1.40 -13.13 1.44
CA GLN A 280 -2.46 -12.37 2.09
C GLN A 280 -3.09 -11.34 1.14
N LYS A 281 -2.27 -10.68 0.33
CA LYS A 281 -2.74 -9.72 -0.69
C LYS A 281 -3.51 -10.41 -1.82
N LEU A 282 -3.10 -11.61 -2.23
CA LEU A 282 -3.87 -12.40 -3.20
C LEU A 282 -5.23 -12.82 -2.64
N ALA A 283 -5.31 -13.20 -1.37
CA ALA A 283 -6.59 -13.49 -0.72
C ALA A 283 -7.51 -12.25 -0.68
N ALA A 284 -6.95 -11.08 -0.35
CA ALA A 284 -7.69 -9.82 -0.38
C ALA A 284 -8.15 -9.45 -1.79
N ALA A 285 -7.31 -9.67 -2.80
CA ALA A 285 -7.66 -9.45 -4.21
C ALA A 285 -8.84 -10.32 -4.65
N GLY A 286 -8.81 -11.61 -4.34
CA GLY A 286 -9.90 -12.53 -4.64
C GLY A 286 -11.21 -12.12 -3.95
N ALA A 287 -11.14 -11.74 -2.67
CA ALA A 287 -12.31 -11.27 -1.93
C ALA A 287 -12.89 -9.97 -2.49
N ALA A 288 -12.04 -8.98 -2.85
CA ALA A 288 -12.49 -7.72 -3.42
C ALA A 288 -13.10 -7.93 -4.81
N SER A 289 -12.47 -8.76 -5.66
CA SER A 289 -12.99 -9.09 -6.98
C SER A 289 -14.33 -9.80 -6.90
N LEU A 290 -14.48 -10.78 -5.99
CA LEU A 290 -15.73 -11.50 -5.78
C LEU A 290 -16.86 -10.58 -5.30
N LEU A 291 -16.60 -9.72 -4.30
CA LEU A 291 -17.60 -8.76 -3.82
C LEU A 291 -18.03 -7.77 -4.90
N ALA A 292 -17.06 -7.29 -5.69
CA ALA A 292 -17.34 -6.39 -6.81
C ALA A 292 -18.16 -7.09 -7.91
N TYR A 293 -17.86 -8.35 -8.21
CA TYR A 293 -18.63 -9.15 -9.17
C TYR A 293 -20.07 -9.37 -8.71
N LEU A 294 -20.25 -9.76 -7.44
CA LEU A 294 -21.59 -9.92 -6.86
C LEU A 294 -22.38 -8.61 -6.91
N TYR A 295 -21.76 -7.49 -6.56
CA TYR A 295 -22.41 -6.18 -6.63
C TYR A 295 -22.87 -5.80 -8.05
N MET A 296 -22.16 -6.25 -9.09
CA MET A 296 -22.54 -5.93 -10.49
C MET A 296 -23.65 -6.84 -11.03
N ILE A 297 -23.91 -7.99 -10.37
CA ILE A 297 -25.01 -8.92 -10.76
C ILE A 297 -26.32 -8.56 -10.08
N PHE A 298 -26.26 -8.14 -8.82
CA PHE A 298 -27.42 -7.77 -8.01
C PHE A 298 -27.65 -6.26 -7.97
#